data_62390510955770e9c9bd61893b058575
#
_entry.id   62390510955770e9c9bd61893b058575
#
_cell.length_a   1.000
_cell.length_b   1.000
_cell.length_c   1.000
_cell.angle_alpha   90.00
_cell.angle_beta   90.00
_cell.angle_gamma   90.00
#
_symmetry.space_group_name_H-M   'P 1'
#
loop_
_entity.id
_entity.type
_entity.pdbx_description
1 polymer ?
#
loop_
_entity_poly.entity_id
_entity_poly.type
_entity_poly.pdbx_seq_one_letter_code
_entity_poly.pdbx_strand_id
1 'polypeptide(L)'
;AEEWEIVKRHLQQRVKDQGLWACHLDPELGGVGFGQMKLALMHELIGRCMYSMEIFGNQAPDSGNTELLAAGASESQKDRWLWPNVEGRLRSAFALTEPFLAGADPTRLATVARRDGDEWVIDGHKWFCTNGSFADFVIVMAETNPEGRPHRHASMFVVEKGTPGMNVVRDIPTMAHPDPEFGELGNHAEILFESCRVPHENLIGSAGDGFVLAQKRLGGGRIHHAMRWIGLAKRALEMTCERAVSRESHGRRLADHQMVQDFLYQSRSEIEAARLITFQAAWKMDKLGARAARVDISMAKAYTSRMLLGVLDRGIQVCGALGYSGDLPLELWYRVHRFGPIGDGPDEVHKVVVARDTLKGIEPVEGWPTDHIPSLRPVGERTFERLLAEARDAG
;
A
#
# COMPACT_ATOMS: atom_id res chain seq x y z
N ALA A 1 -5.70 14.50 23.31
CA ALA A 1 -4.43 13.91 22.83
C ALA A 1 -3.76 13.08 23.94
N GLU A 2 -3.51 13.63 25.13
CA GLU A 2 -2.78 12.92 26.20
C GLU A 2 -3.51 11.65 26.69
N GLU A 3 -4.81 11.71 26.91
CA GLU A 3 -5.62 10.54 27.30
C GLU A 3 -5.58 9.43 26.24
N TRP A 4 -5.58 9.79 24.96
CA TRP A 4 -5.44 8.82 23.87
C TRP A 4 -4.09 8.12 23.93
N GLU A 5 -3.00 8.84 24.17
CA GLU A 5 -1.67 8.24 24.29
C GLU A 5 -1.58 7.22 25.45
N ILE A 6 -2.25 7.49 26.56
CA ILE A 6 -2.33 6.55 27.70
C ILE A 6 -3.08 5.28 27.29
N VAL A 7 -4.25 5.43 26.68
CA VAL A 7 -5.08 4.29 26.21
C VAL A 7 -4.34 3.49 25.14
N LYS A 8 -3.71 4.18 24.18
CA LYS A 8 -2.95 3.56 23.11
C LYS A 8 -1.82 2.68 23.65
N ARG A 9 -0.99 3.20 24.55
CA ARG A 9 0.11 2.44 25.17
C ARG A 9 -0.40 1.22 25.92
N HIS A 10 -1.51 1.35 26.65
CA HIS A 10 -2.14 0.21 27.32
C HIS A 10 -2.59 -0.86 26.36
N LEU A 11 -3.24 -0.48 25.24
CA LEU A 11 -3.67 -1.41 24.22
C LEU A 11 -2.48 -2.06 23.48
N GLN A 12 -1.44 -1.30 23.17
CA GLN A 12 -0.20 -1.82 22.59
C GLN A 12 0.45 -2.87 23.50
N GLN A 13 0.50 -2.60 24.81
CA GLN A 13 1.03 -3.57 25.78
C GLN A 13 0.21 -4.85 25.78
N ARG A 14 -1.12 -4.79 25.76
CA ARG A 14 -1.99 -5.96 25.66
C ARG A 14 -1.75 -6.76 24.39
N VAL A 15 -1.49 -6.10 23.27
CA VAL A 15 -1.15 -6.77 21.99
C VAL A 15 0.21 -7.48 22.09
N LYS A 16 1.19 -6.83 22.73
CA LYS A 16 2.53 -7.41 23.00
C LYS A 16 2.42 -8.64 23.92
N ASP A 17 1.65 -8.54 24.99
CA ASP A 17 1.44 -9.64 25.95
C ASP A 17 0.79 -10.88 25.29
N GLN A 18 0.00 -10.67 24.22
CA GLN A 18 -0.61 -11.74 23.42
C GLN A 18 0.29 -12.24 22.29
N GLY A 19 1.50 -11.71 22.14
CA GLY A 19 2.43 -12.07 21.07
C GLY A 19 1.95 -11.67 19.67
N LEU A 20 1.10 -10.65 19.53
CA LEU A 20 0.51 -10.21 18.27
C LEU A 20 1.11 -8.90 17.73
N TRP A 21 2.06 -8.32 18.45
CA TRP A 21 2.74 -7.09 18.05
C TRP A 21 3.56 -7.30 16.77
N ALA A 22 3.51 -6.34 15.86
CA ALA A 22 4.24 -6.37 14.59
C ALA A 22 4.05 -7.69 13.82
N CYS A 23 2.83 -8.23 13.83
CA CYS A 23 2.48 -9.55 13.29
C CYS A 23 2.81 -9.75 11.79
N HIS A 24 3.13 -8.67 11.06
CA HIS A 24 3.57 -8.69 9.66
C HIS A 24 5.03 -9.11 9.49
N LEU A 25 5.82 -9.08 10.56
CA LEU A 25 7.23 -9.42 10.52
C LEU A 25 7.47 -10.92 10.75
N ASP A 26 8.59 -11.42 10.23
CA ASP A 26 9.07 -12.74 10.50
C ASP A 26 9.53 -12.88 11.98
N PRO A 27 9.58 -14.11 12.54
CA PRO A 27 10.00 -14.35 13.92
C PRO A 27 11.37 -13.79 14.27
N GLU A 28 12.29 -13.81 13.32
CA GLU A 28 13.66 -13.27 13.45
C GLU A 28 13.67 -11.74 13.72
N LEU A 29 12.59 -11.08 13.33
CA LEU A 29 12.37 -9.64 13.54
C LEU A 29 11.38 -9.36 14.69
N GLY A 30 11.09 -10.35 15.51
CA GLY A 30 10.16 -10.23 16.64
C GLY A 30 8.68 -10.33 16.26
N GLY A 31 8.35 -10.65 15.02
CA GLY A 31 6.99 -10.88 14.57
C GLY A 31 6.50 -12.32 14.82
N VAL A 32 5.32 -12.64 14.31
CA VAL A 32 4.65 -13.91 14.57
C VAL A 32 4.93 -14.97 13.49
N GLY A 33 5.39 -14.55 12.32
CA GLY A 33 5.64 -15.47 11.20
C GLY A 33 4.38 -16.10 10.63
N PHE A 34 3.29 -15.36 10.58
CA PHE A 34 2.00 -15.90 10.11
C PHE A 34 1.99 -16.30 8.63
N GLY A 35 2.88 -15.75 7.81
CA GLY A 35 2.75 -15.75 6.35
C GLY A 35 1.61 -14.85 5.89
N GLN A 36 1.52 -14.63 4.59
CA GLN A 36 0.61 -13.63 4.03
C GLN A 36 -0.87 -14.04 4.11
N MET A 37 -1.17 -15.34 4.04
CA MET A 37 -2.56 -15.84 4.14
C MET A 37 -3.19 -15.56 5.51
N LYS A 38 -2.49 -15.90 6.61
CA LYS A 38 -2.98 -15.64 7.97
C LYS A 38 -2.98 -14.13 8.25
N LEU A 39 -1.96 -13.42 7.75
CA LEU A 39 -1.88 -11.98 7.86
C LEU A 39 -3.05 -11.29 7.15
N ALA A 40 -3.49 -11.80 5.99
CA ALA A 40 -4.65 -11.29 5.29
C ALA A 40 -5.93 -11.37 6.14
N LEU A 41 -6.16 -12.52 6.80
CA LEU A 41 -7.29 -12.70 7.72
C LEU A 41 -7.19 -11.73 8.93
N MET A 42 -6.01 -11.60 9.50
CA MET A 42 -5.80 -10.69 10.63
C MET A 42 -6.00 -9.23 10.22
N HIS A 43 -5.42 -8.81 9.10
CA HIS A 43 -5.58 -7.45 8.60
C HIS A 43 -7.03 -7.12 8.17
N GLU A 44 -7.80 -8.10 7.72
CA GLU A 44 -9.23 -7.94 7.48
C GLU A 44 -9.98 -7.60 8.79
N LEU A 45 -9.58 -8.20 9.91
CA LEU A 45 -10.18 -7.90 11.22
C LEU A 45 -9.72 -6.54 11.76
N ILE A 46 -8.42 -6.31 11.83
CA ILE A 46 -7.88 -5.06 12.40
C ILE A 46 -8.15 -3.85 11.49
N GLY A 47 -8.28 -4.05 10.18
CA GLY A 47 -8.63 -3.00 9.22
C GLY A 47 -10.01 -2.38 9.43
N ARG A 48 -10.88 -3.00 10.23
CA ARG A 48 -12.22 -2.46 10.58
C ARG A 48 -12.15 -1.19 11.45
N CYS A 49 -11.00 -0.91 12.05
CA CYS A 49 -10.76 0.27 12.87
C CYS A 49 -9.48 0.99 12.42
N MET A 50 -9.56 2.28 12.13
CA MET A 50 -8.44 3.07 11.62
C MET A 50 -7.24 3.14 12.58
N TYR A 51 -7.49 3.08 13.89
CA TYR A 51 -6.45 3.15 14.93
C TYR A 51 -5.72 1.82 15.16
N SER A 52 -6.26 0.70 14.68
CA SER A 52 -5.73 -0.63 14.97
C SER A 52 -4.32 -0.84 14.46
N MET A 53 -3.95 -0.25 13.33
CA MET A 53 -2.63 -0.41 12.76
C MET A 53 -1.54 0.07 13.72
N GLU A 54 -1.76 1.19 14.38
CA GLU A 54 -0.83 1.73 15.36
C GLU A 54 -0.78 0.87 16.64
N ILE A 55 -1.94 0.37 17.06
CA ILE A 55 -2.05 -0.49 18.24
C ILE A 55 -1.33 -1.83 18.05
N PHE A 56 -1.34 -2.38 16.83
CA PHE A 56 -0.70 -3.65 16.50
C PHE A 56 0.75 -3.52 15.97
N GLY A 57 1.32 -2.32 15.92
CA GLY A 57 2.67 -2.09 15.41
C GLY A 57 2.80 -2.30 13.90
N ASN A 58 1.70 -2.17 13.16
CA ASN A 58 1.63 -2.37 11.69
C ASN A 58 1.44 -1.06 10.93
N GLN A 59 1.63 0.07 11.61
CA GLN A 59 1.44 1.39 11.00
C GLN A 59 2.54 1.69 9.99
N ALA A 60 2.14 2.11 8.79
CA ALA A 60 3.07 2.72 7.83
C ALA A 60 3.38 4.17 8.27
N PRO A 61 4.60 4.66 8.04
CA PRO A 61 5.71 4.07 7.29
C PRO A 61 6.59 3.10 8.10
N ASP A 62 6.47 3.05 9.44
CA ASP A 62 7.34 2.26 10.33
C ASP A 62 7.40 0.79 9.90
N SER A 63 6.26 0.15 9.64
CA SER A 63 6.23 -1.25 9.23
C SER A 63 7.04 -1.54 7.97
N GLY A 64 6.95 -0.69 6.94
CA GLY A 64 7.72 -0.86 5.72
C GLY A 64 9.20 -0.49 5.88
N ASN A 65 9.50 0.52 6.71
CA ASN A 65 10.88 0.92 7.01
C ASN A 65 11.60 -0.16 7.83
N THR A 66 10.90 -0.86 8.71
CA THR A 66 11.41 -2.04 9.42
C THR A 66 11.85 -3.13 8.44
N GLU A 67 11.00 -3.50 7.46
CA GLU A 67 11.37 -4.48 6.44
C GLU A 67 12.57 -4.03 5.59
N LEU A 68 12.65 -2.74 5.27
CA LEU A 68 13.77 -2.17 4.52
C LEU A 68 15.07 -2.25 5.31
N LEU A 69 15.07 -1.83 6.58
CA LEU A 69 16.23 -1.89 7.46
C LEU A 69 16.66 -3.34 7.72
N ALA A 70 15.72 -4.25 7.94
CA ALA A 70 16.03 -5.67 8.08
C ALA A 70 16.74 -6.23 6.84
N ALA A 71 16.38 -5.77 5.65
CA ALA A 71 16.91 -6.26 4.39
C ALA A 71 18.26 -5.65 3.98
N GLY A 72 18.60 -4.44 4.46
CA GLY A 72 19.75 -3.68 3.96
C GLY A 72 20.67 -3.12 5.02
N ALA A 73 20.24 -3.02 6.28
CA ALA A 73 21.05 -2.39 7.32
C ALA A 73 22.15 -3.33 7.85
N SER A 74 23.29 -2.73 8.23
CA SER A 74 24.35 -3.40 9.00
C SER A 74 23.88 -3.71 10.44
N GLU A 75 24.60 -4.57 11.16
CA GLU A 75 24.22 -4.89 12.55
C GLU A 75 24.21 -3.65 13.45
N SER A 76 25.19 -2.76 13.32
CA SER A 76 25.19 -1.50 14.07
C SER A 76 24.01 -0.57 13.72
N GLN A 77 23.59 -0.55 12.45
CA GLN A 77 22.42 0.20 12.02
C GLN A 77 21.11 -0.45 12.54
N LYS A 78 21.07 -1.80 12.58
CA LYS A 78 19.93 -2.53 13.16
C LYS A 78 19.78 -2.21 14.63
N ASP A 79 20.85 -2.22 15.40
CA ASP A 79 20.82 -1.87 16.83
C ASP A 79 20.36 -0.43 17.05
N ARG A 80 20.78 0.49 16.19
CA ARG A 80 20.50 1.92 16.31
C ARG A 80 19.07 2.28 15.89
N TRP A 81 18.56 1.71 14.80
CA TRP A 81 17.30 2.13 14.18
C TRP A 81 16.24 1.03 14.03
N LEU A 82 16.66 -0.20 13.66
CA LEU A 82 15.71 -1.29 13.40
C LEU A 82 15.00 -1.74 14.68
N TRP A 83 15.75 -2.22 15.65
CA TRP A 83 15.14 -2.77 16.87
C TRP A 83 14.34 -1.74 17.66
N PRO A 84 14.82 -0.51 17.87
CA PRO A 84 14.00 0.52 18.50
C PRO A 84 12.72 0.88 17.71
N ASN A 85 12.75 0.81 16.38
CA ASN A 85 11.58 1.05 15.55
C ASN A 85 10.58 -0.13 15.64
N VAL A 86 11.07 -1.38 15.57
CA VAL A 86 10.24 -2.59 15.78
C VAL A 86 9.53 -2.56 17.13
N GLU A 87 10.22 -2.17 18.18
CA GLU A 87 9.68 -2.07 19.53
C GLU A 87 8.68 -0.90 19.72
N GLY A 88 8.61 0.01 18.75
CA GLY A 88 7.78 1.21 18.79
C GLY A 88 8.36 2.33 19.67
N ARG A 89 9.67 2.29 19.97
CA ARG A 89 10.39 3.33 20.71
C ARG A 89 10.84 4.49 19.81
N LEU A 90 11.14 4.21 18.55
CA LEU A 90 11.44 5.20 17.51
C LEU A 90 10.35 5.20 16.44
N ARG A 91 10.12 6.37 15.90
CA ARG A 91 9.25 6.60 14.75
C ARG A 91 10.10 6.96 13.53
N SER A 92 9.70 6.50 12.39
CA SER A 92 10.41 6.71 11.13
C SER A 92 9.55 7.38 10.07
N ALA A 93 10.21 8.02 9.12
CA ALA A 93 9.59 8.50 7.88
C ALA A 93 10.35 7.97 6.67
N PHE A 94 9.71 8.06 5.50
CA PHE A 94 10.30 7.66 4.23
C PHE A 94 10.19 8.77 3.20
N ALA A 95 11.32 9.29 2.75
CA ALA A 95 11.44 10.42 1.84
C ALA A 95 11.90 9.97 0.44
N LEU A 96 10.92 9.63 -0.41
CA LEU A 96 11.13 9.18 -1.79
C LEU A 96 10.72 10.24 -2.80
N THR A 97 9.44 10.68 -2.73
CA THR A 97 8.81 11.54 -3.74
C THR A 97 9.29 12.98 -3.66
N GLU A 98 9.26 13.67 -4.80
CA GLU A 98 9.74 15.03 -4.98
C GLU A 98 8.68 15.91 -5.66
N PRO A 99 8.59 17.23 -5.34
CA PRO A 99 7.53 18.10 -5.86
C PRO A 99 7.53 18.25 -7.38
N PHE A 100 8.71 18.21 -8.00
CA PHE A 100 8.89 18.55 -9.42
C PHE A 100 9.10 17.33 -10.32
N LEU A 101 9.10 16.12 -9.76
CA LEU A 101 9.24 14.88 -10.51
C LEU A 101 8.08 13.94 -10.24
N ALA A 102 7.75 13.13 -11.24
CA ALA A 102 6.67 12.18 -11.11
C ALA A 102 7.03 11.05 -10.12
N GLY A 103 6.37 11.00 -8.97
CA GLY A 103 6.58 9.96 -7.95
C GLY A 103 6.27 8.54 -8.44
N ALA A 104 5.55 8.42 -9.57
CA ALA A 104 5.29 7.13 -10.23
C ALA A 104 6.53 6.57 -10.97
N ASP A 105 7.55 7.40 -11.22
CA ASP A 105 8.81 7.01 -11.84
C ASP A 105 9.97 7.20 -10.85
N PRO A 106 10.24 6.22 -9.97
CA PRO A 106 11.30 6.31 -8.98
C PRO A 106 12.72 6.19 -9.56
N THR A 107 12.84 6.07 -10.88
CA THR A 107 14.13 6.09 -11.58
C THR A 107 14.62 7.52 -11.85
N ARG A 108 13.81 8.53 -11.53
CA ARG A 108 14.16 9.94 -11.68
C ARG A 108 14.12 10.64 -10.33
N LEU A 109 15.28 11.10 -9.88
CA LEU A 109 15.42 11.84 -8.63
C LEU A 109 16.21 13.13 -8.92
N ALA A 110 15.82 14.22 -8.25
CA ALA A 110 16.58 15.47 -8.23
C ALA A 110 17.34 15.66 -6.90
N THR A 111 16.94 14.96 -5.83
CA THR A 111 17.70 14.90 -4.60
C THR A 111 19.00 14.15 -4.84
N VAL A 112 20.13 14.77 -4.56
CA VAL A 112 21.48 14.21 -4.76
C VAL A 112 22.19 14.00 -3.44
N ALA A 113 23.04 12.97 -3.37
CA ALA A 113 23.95 12.78 -2.27
C ALA A 113 25.37 12.63 -2.82
N ARG A 114 26.29 13.52 -2.40
CA ARG A 114 27.68 13.53 -2.83
C ARG A 114 28.59 13.12 -1.67
N ARG A 115 29.53 12.23 -1.95
CA ARG A 115 30.50 11.82 -0.94
C ARG A 115 31.52 12.93 -0.73
N ASP A 116 31.79 13.24 0.54
CA ASP A 116 32.79 14.21 0.98
C ASP A 116 33.56 13.60 2.16
N GLY A 117 34.70 12.96 1.87
CA GLY A 117 35.45 12.20 2.87
C GLY A 117 34.67 11.03 3.46
N ASP A 118 34.50 11.07 4.77
CA ASP A 118 33.75 10.04 5.52
C ASP A 118 32.25 10.40 5.72
N GLU A 119 31.78 11.42 5.01
CA GLU A 119 30.42 11.88 5.06
C GLU A 119 29.75 11.86 3.67
N TRP A 120 28.42 11.98 3.67
CA TRP A 120 27.61 12.31 2.51
C TRP A 120 26.92 13.65 2.72
N VAL A 121 26.89 14.46 1.68
CA VAL A 121 26.20 15.75 1.64
C VAL A 121 24.96 15.58 0.79
N ILE A 122 23.78 15.73 1.39
CA ILE A 122 22.47 15.55 0.76
C ILE A 122 21.87 16.92 0.47
N ASP A 123 21.50 17.13 -0.80
CA ASP A 123 20.80 18.32 -1.27
C ASP A 123 19.55 17.91 -2.04
N GLY A 124 18.39 18.46 -1.69
CA GLY A 124 17.15 18.14 -2.39
C GLY A 124 15.88 18.54 -1.68
N HIS A 125 14.75 18.22 -2.33
CA HIS A 125 13.42 18.59 -1.87
C HIS A 125 12.50 17.37 -1.92
N LYS A 126 12.05 16.92 -0.75
CA LYS A 126 11.15 15.79 -0.59
C LYS A 126 9.79 16.25 -0.09
N TRP A 127 8.74 15.54 -0.51
CA TRP A 127 7.40 15.80 -0.04
C TRP A 127 6.59 14.52 0.14
N PHE A 128 5.39 14.62 0.73
CA PHE A 128 4.57 13.48 1.14
C PHE A 128 5.35 12.47 1.99
N CYS A 129 6.27 12.98 2.84
CA CYS A 129 6.99 12.17 3.81
C CYS A 129 6.09 11.92 5.01
N THR A 130 5.36 10.81 5.01
CA THR A 130 4.44 10.46 6.11
C THR A 130 5.20 10.44 7.43
N ASN A 131 4.66 11.10 8.47
CA ASN A 131 5.23 11.27 9.80
C ASN A 131 6.53 12.10 9.84
N GLY A 132 6.97 12.71 8.74
CA GLY A 132 8.25 13.38 8.66
C GLY A 132 8.45 14.54 9.63
N SER A 133 7.37 15.19 10.08
CA SER A 133 7.42 16.32 11.01
C SER A 133 7.75 15.92 12.46
N PHE A 134 7.53 14.66 12.85
CA PHE A 134 7.82 14.19 14.21
C PHE A 134 8.68 12.92 14.28
N ALA A 135 8.98 12.29 13.14
CA ALA A 135 9.82 11.09 13.09
C ALA A 135 11.19 11.33 13.75
N ASP A 136 11.70 10.30 14.43
CA ASP A 136 13.04 10.32 15.05
C ASP A 136 14.13 10.20 13.98
N PHE A 137 13.82 9.55 12.85
CA PHE A 137 14.68 9.49 11.68
C PHE A 137 13.88 9.38 10.38
N VAL A 138 14.51 9.81 9.29
CA VAL A 138 13.97 9.76 7.93
C VAL A 138 14.87 8.89 7.06
N ILE A 139 14.31 7.92 6.35
CA ILE A 139 15.05 7.19 5.29
C ILE A 139 14.88 7.98 4.00
N VAL A 140 15.98 8.52 3.49
CA VAL A 140 16.02 9.40 2.32
C VAL A 140 16.60 8.66 1.12
N MET A 141 15.87 8.64 0.00
CA MET A 141 16.40 8.15 -1.27
C MET A 141 16.98 9.32 -2.07
N ALA A 142 18.25 9.23 -2.44
CA ALA A 142 18.98 10.25 -3.17
C ALA A 142 19.83 9.65 -4.29
N GLU A 143 20.01 10.39 -5.38
CA GLU A 143 20.90 10.01 -6.47
C GLU A 143 22.36 10.13 -6.02
N THR A 144 23.12 9.06 -6.24
CA THR A 144 24.56 9.00 -5.89
C THR A 144 25.46 8.73 -7.10
N ASN A 145 24.88 8.28 -8.21
CA ASN A 145 25.59 7.99 -9.44
C ASN A 145 24.71 8.31 -10.67
N PRO A 146 24.72 9.56 -11.17
CA PRO A 146 23.87 9.99 -12.29
C PRO A 146 24.17 9.24 -13.60
N GLU A 147 25.36 8.72 -13.77
CA GLU A 147 25.75 7.92 -14.95
C GLU A 147 25.47 6.43 -14.78
N GLY A 148 24.94 6.04 -13.62
CA GLY A 148 24.56 4.66 -13.31
C GLY A 148 23.37 4.16 -14.13
N ARG A 149 23.23 2.83 -14.19
CA ARG A 149 22.01 2.25 -14.77
C ARG A 149 20.77 2.72 -13.97
N PRO A 150 19.59 2.88 -14.61
CA PRO A 150 18.39 3.44 -13.97
C PRO A 150 17.97 2.83 -12.62
N HIS A 151 18.37 1.57 -12.36
CA HIS A 151 18.08 0.90 -11.08
C HIS A 151 19.29 0.82 -10.13
N ARG A 152 20.39 1.53 -10.43
CA ARG A 152 21.64 1.53 -9.67
C ARG A 152 22.21 2.94 -9.45
N HIS A 153 21.43 3.97 -9.73
CA HIS A 153 21.87 5.36 -9.61
C HIS A 153 21.59 5.97 -8.22
N ALA A 154 20.64 5.39 -7.47
CA ALA A 154 20.17 5.91 -6.19
C ALA A 154 20.59 5.06 -5.00
N SER A 155 20.78 5.70 -3.87
CA SER A 155 21.10 5.10 -2.57
C SER A 155 20.12 5.56 -1.49
N MET A 156 20.13 4.90 -0.34
CA MET A 156 19.29 5.26 0.80
C MET A 156 20.12 5.59 2.01
N PHE A 157 19.75 6.65 2.71
CA PHE A 157 20.43 7.17 3.88
C PHE A 157 19.47 7.33 5.04
N VAL A 158 19.93 7.05 6.25
CA VAL A 158 19.22 7.46 7.46
C VAL A 158 19.66 8.86 7.84
N VAL A 159 18.70 9.78 7.94
CA VAL A 159 18.90 11.13 8.47
C VAL A 159 18.12 11.25 9.77
N GLU A 160 18.83 11.47 10.88
CA GLU A 160 18.18 11.59 12.19
C GLU A 160 17.56 12.97 12.40
N LYS A 161 16.54 13.02 13.23
CA LYS A 161 15.91 14.28 13.63
C LYS A 161 16.92 15.26 14.20
N GLY A 162 16.86 16.50 13.75
CA GLY A 162 17.76 17.55 14.20
C GLY A 162 19.12 17.58 13.48
N THR A 163 19.35 16.71 12.48
CA THR A 163 20.56 16.82 11.63
C THR A 163 20.57 18.18 10.94
N PRO A 164 21.67 18.97 11.07
CA PRO A 164 21.78 20.27 10.39
C PRO A 164 21.59 20.13 8.88
N GLY A 165 20.81 21.04 8.30
CA GLY A 165 20.45 21.01 6.87
C GLY A 165 19.23 20.16 6.52
N MET A 166 18.63 19.41 7.46
CA MET A 166 17.30 18.83 7.29
C MET A 166 16.25 19.78 7.86
N ASN A 167 15.45 20.37 7.00
CA ASN A 167 14.45 21.38 7.35
C ASN A 167 13.04 20.86 7.01
N VAL A 168 12.24 20.59 8.02
CA VAL A 168 10.80 20.27 7.83
C VAL A 168 10.06 21.58 7.63
N VAL A 169 9.53 21.79 6.42
CA VAL A 169 8.90 23.04 6.01
C VAL A 169 7.48 23.17 6.56
N ARG A 170 6.68 22.11 6.39
CA ARG A 170 5.27 22.03 6.81
C ARG A 170 4.76 20.61 6.72
N ASP A 171 3.61 20.38 7.33
CA ASP A 171 2.73 19.27 6.95
C ASP A 171 1.79 19.74 5.81
N ILE A 172 1.63 18.88 4.81
CA ILE A 172 0.92 19.19 3.57
C ILE A 172 -0.58 19.02 3.79
N PRO A 173 -1.43 20.03 3.53
CA PRO A 173 -2.88 19.87 3.55
C PRO A 173 -3.33 18.80 2.55
N THR A 174 -4.18 17.88 3.00
CA THR A 174 -4.72 16.80 2.18
C THR A 174 -6.24 16.70 2.33
N MET A 175 -6.90 15.87 1.53
CA MET A 175 -8.33 15.60 1.71
C MET A 175 -8.66 15.02 3.08
N ALA A 176 -7.73 14.23 3.65
CA ALA A 176 -7.88 13.64 4.98
C ALA A 176 -7.72 14.70 6.09
N HIS A 177 -6.75 15.55 5.94
CA HIS A 177 -6.34 16.60 6.89
C HIS A 177 -6.21 17.92 6.14
N PRO A 178 -7.33 18.64 5.89
CA PRO A 178 -7.29 19.91 5.13
C PRO A 178 -6.55 21.02 5.89
N ASP A 179 -6.62 21.00 7.22
CA ASP A 179 -5.90 21.91 8.12
C ASP A 179 -5.06 21.06 9.09
N PRO A 180 -3.89 20.53 8.65
CA PRO A 180 -3.10 19.63 9.46
C PRO A 180 -2.43 20.37 10.62
N GLU A 181 -2.56 19.81 11.83
CA GLU A 181 -1.72 20.23 12.96
C GLU A 181 -0.30 19.69 12.75
N PHE A 182 0.71 20.55 12.95
CA PHE A 182 2.09 20.16 12.73
C PHE A 182 2.52 19.05 13.70
N GLY A 183 3.06 17.97 13.15
CA GLY A 183 3.53 16.82 13.93
C GLY A 183 2.46 15.80 14.31
N GLU A 184 1.26 15.87 13.72
CA GLU A 184 0.21 14.87 13.94
C GLU A 184 0.48 13.58 13.16
N LEU A 185 0.15 12.44 13.77
CA LEU A 185 0.32 11.12 13.16
C LEU A 185 -0.49 10.99 11.88
N GLY A 186 0.17 10.51 10.82
CA GLY A 186 -0.43 10.30 9.51
C GLY A 186 -0.34 11.51 8.58
N ASN A 187 0.12 12.67 9.08
CA ASN A 187 0.42 13.82 8.24
C ASN A 187 1.60 13.55 7.31
N HIS A 188 1.68 14.32 6.25
CA HIS A 188 2.71 14.21 5.21
C HIS A 188 3.56 15.47 5.19
N ALA A 189 4.81 15.33 5.62
CA ALA A 189 5.73 16.45 5.66
C ALA A 189 6.34 16.78 4.30
N GLU A 190 6.63 18.06 4.12
CA GLU A 190 7.51 18.61 3.09
C GLU A 190 8.87 18.90 3.75
N ILE A 191 9.96 18.35 3.19
CA ILE A 191 11.30 18.38 3.79
C ILE A 191 12.32 18.90 2.75
N LEU A 192 13.08 19.92 3.13
CA LEU A 192 14.23 20.41 2.38
C LEU A 192 15.51 19.88 3.00
N PHE A 193 16.42 19.43 2.15
CA PHE A 193 17.79 19.06 2.50
C PHE A 193 18.72 20.08 1.83
N GLU A 194 19.47 20.81 2.66
CA GLU A 194 20.36 21.89 2.24
C GLU A 194 21.75 21.66 2.86
N SER A 195 22.66 21.12 2.07
CA SER A 195 23.98 20.68 2.55
C SER A 195 23.88 19.80 3.80
N CYS A 196 22.90 18.92 3.84
CA CYS A 196 22.63 18.04 4.98
C CYS A 196 23.70 16.96 5.03
N ARG A 197 24.54 17.00 6.07
CA ARG A 197 25.66 16.09 6.24
C ARG A 197 25.28 14.90 7.10
N VAL A 198 25.58 13.70 6.61
CA VAL A 198 25.41 12.45 7.35
C VAL A 198 26.67 11.61 7.26
N PRO A 199 27.06 10.88 8.32
CA PRO A 199 28.18 9.95 8.29
C PRO A 199 28.03 8.89 7.21
N HIS A 200 29.14 8.39 6.67
CA HIS A 200 29.09 7.29 5.69
C HIS A 200 28.37 6.04 6.22
N GLU A 201 28.47 5.80 7.50
CA GLU A 201 27.78 4.70 8.18
C GLU A 201 26.24 4.80 8.17
N ASN A 202 25.66 5.94 7.77
CA ASN A 202 24.21 6.11 7.62
C ASN A 202 23.70 5.64 6.24
N LEU A 203 24.58 5.24 5.33
CA LEU A 203 24.23 4.61 4.06
C LEU A 203 23.67 3.19 4.33
N ILE A 204 22.48 2.90 3.89
CA ILE A 204 21.86 1.57 4.01
C ILE A 204 22.27 0.70 2.84
N GLY A 205 22.88 -0.45 3.10
CA GLY A 205 23.41 -1.34 2.08
C GLY A 205 24.63 -0.74 1.37
N SER A 206 24.67 -0.91 0.05
CA SER A 206 25.73 -0.35 -0.80
C SER A 206 25.23 0.83 -1.63
N ALA A 207 26.15 1.69 -2.06
CA ALA A 207 25.80 2.75 -3.00
C ALA A 207 25.19 2.16 -4.29
N GLY A 208 24.04 2.70 -4.69
CA GLY A 208 23.27 2.20 -5.82
C GLY A 208 22.21 1.13 -5.48
N ASP A 209 22.04 0.74 -4.24
CA ASP A 209 21.03 -0.26 -3.82
C ASP A 209 19.65 0.35 -3.52
N GLY A 210 19.51 1.67 -3.58
CA GLY A 210 18.30 2.38 -3.16
C GLY A 210 17.02 1.88 -3.85
N PHE A 211 17.06 1.65 -5.17
CA PHE A 211 15.89 1.14 -5.89
C PHE A 211 15.49 -0.28 -5.45
N VAL A 212 16.45 -1.17 -5.26
CA VAL A 212 16.18 -2.55 -4.83
C VAL A 212 15.58 -2.59 -3.43
N LEU A 213 16.10 -1.77 -2.51
CA LEU A 213 15.58 -1.63 -1.15
C LEU A 213 14.16 -1.04 -1.16
N ALA A 214 13.91 -0.01 -2.00
CA ALA A 214 12.56 0.55 -2.18
C ALA A 214 11.55 -0.50 -2.64
N GLN A 215 11.91 -1.37 -3.60
CA GLN A 215 11.01 -2.41 -4.09
C GLN A 215 10.72 -3.49 -3.04
N LYS A 216 11.70 -3.85 -2.20
CA LYS A 216 11.47 -4.77 -1.06
C LYS A 216 10.44 -4.19 -0.09
N ARG A 217 10.63 -2.94 0.31
CA ARG A 217 9.73 -2.19 1.19
C ARG A 217 8.30 -2.09 0.64
N LEU A 218 8.16 -1.73 -0.64
CA LEU A 218 6.86 -1.49 -1.26
C LEU A 218 6.09 -2.78 -1.58
N GLY A 219 6.77 -3.91 -1.69
CA GLY A 219 6.15 -5.19 -2.02
C GLY A 219 5.12 -5.64 -0.98
N GLY A 220 5.50 -5.65 0.30
CA GLY A 220 4.63 -5.96 1.44
C GLY A 220 3.54 -4.91 1.64
N GLY A 221 3.89 -3.63 1.59
CA GLY A 221 2.94 -2.53 1.84
C GLY A 221 1.69 -2.57 0.95
N ARG A 222 1.83 -2.89 -0.34
CA ARG A 222 0.72 -2.93 -1.30
C ARG A 222 -0.35 -3.96 -0.95
N ILE A 223 0.06 -5.18 -0.61
CA ILE A 223 -0.89 -6.25 -0.26
C ILE A 223 -1.51 -6.00 1.12
N HIS A 224 -0.76 -5.45 2.07
CA HIS A 224 -1.27 -5.10 3.40
C HIS A 224 -2.34 -4.01 3.34
N HIS A 225 -2.21 -3.03 2.44
CA HIS A 225 -3.29 -2.06 2.19
C HIS A 225 -4.54 -2.75 1.68
N ALA A 226 -4.44 -3.63 0.68
CA ALA A 226 -5.58 -4.37 0.14
C ALA A 226 -6.32 -5.16 1.22
N MET A 227 -5.58 -5.87 2.08
CA MET A 227 -6.14 -6.65 3.20
C MET A 227 -6.95 -5.77 4.16
N ARG A 228 -6.41 -4.61 4.56
CA ARG A 228 -7.06 -3.67 5.48
C ARG A 228 -8.29 -3.01 4.88
N TRP A 229 -8.23 -2.64 3.61
CA TRP A 229 -9.35 -2.01 2.90
C TRP A 229 -10.58 -2.91 2.82
N ILE A 230 -10.39 -4.23 2.73
CA ILE A 230 -11.49 -5.20 2.80
C ILE A 230 -12.19 -5.13 4.16
N GLY A 231 -11.43 -5.08 5.25
CA GLY A 231 -11.99 -4.95 6.60
C GLY A 231 -12.81 -3.68 6.80
N LEU A 232 -12.28 -2.55 6.33
CA LEU A 232 -12.98 -1.27 6.41
C LEU A 232 -14.24 -1.25 5.55
N ALA A 233 -14.18 -1.80 4.34
CA ALA A 233 -15.35 -1.90 3.45
C ALA A 233 -16.46 -2.75 4.08
N LYS A 234 -16.12 -3.87 4.73
CA LYS A 234 -17.07 -4.69 5.49
C LYS A 234 -17.75 -3.88 6.61
N ARG A 235 -16.97 -3.11 7.36
CA ARG A 235 -17.52 -2.26 8.43
C ARG A 235 -18.43 -1.18 7.87
N ALA A 236 -18.06 -0.53 6.77
CA ALA A 236 -18.90 0.45 6.09
C ALA A 236 -20.20 -0.14 5.58
N LEU A 237 -20.15 -1.35 4.98
CA LEU A 237 -21.35 -2.06 4.53
C LEU A 237 -22.28 -2.43 5.70
N GLU A 238 -21.75 -2.90 6.83
CA GLU A 238 -22.54 -3.18 8.04
C GLU A 238 -23.31 -1.93 8.50
N MET A 239 -22.63 -0.78 8.63
CA MET A 239 -23.26 0.49 8.99
C MET A 239 -24.34 0.91 7.98
N THR A 240 -24.08 0.69 6.70
CA THR A 240 -25.06 0.93 5.62
C THR A 240 -26.28 0.05 5.77
N CYS A 241 -26.11 -1.24 6.08
CA CYS A 241 -27.20 -2.18 6.34
C CYS A 241 -28.01 -1.78 7.58
N GLU A 242 -27.34 -1.44 8.69
CA GLU A 242 -28.00 -0.95 9.91
C GLU A 242 -28.86 0.27 9.61
N ARG A 243 -28.37 1.21 8.82
CA ARG A 243 -29.12 2.39 8.37
C ARG A 243 -30.30 2.00 7.49
N ALA A 244 -30.10 1.12 6.53
CA ALA A 244 -31.12 0.71 5.57
C ALA A 244 -32.33 0.03 6.24
N VAL A 245 -32.12 -0.78 7.26
CA VAL A 245 -33.21 -1.46 7.99
C VAL A 245 -33.87 -0.58 9.06
N SER A 246 -33.19 0.49 9.50
CA SER A 246 -33.65 1.35 10.61
C SER A 246 -34.32 2.63 10.13
N ARG A 247 -34.13 3.05 8.88
CA ARG A 247 -34.67 4.31 8.35
C ARG A 247 -35.82 4.06 7.40
N GLU A 248 -36.90 4.80 7.56
CA GLU A 248 -38.04 4.80 6.66
C GLU A 248 -38.08 6.04 5.77
N SER A 249 -38.55 5.84 4.55
CA SER A 249 -38.80 6.88 3.56
C SER A 249 -39.96 6.46 2.68
N HIS A 250 -40.89 7.37 2.38
CA HIS A 250 -42.08 7.07 1.58
C HIS A 250 -42.90 5.85 2.08
N GLY A 251 -43.02 5.76 3.41
CA GLY A 251 -43.87 4.72 4.06
C GLY A 251 -43.28 3.32 4.12
N ARG A 252 -42.01 3.14 3.81
CA ARG A 252 -41.27 1.85 3.89
C ARG A 252 -39.83 2.04 4.28
N ARG A 253 -39.16 0.98 4.76
CA ARG A 253 -37.75 0.99 5.09
C ARG A 253 -36.91 1.27 3.86
N LEU A 254 -35.73 1.90 4.02
CA LEU A 254 -34.79 2.08 2.93
C LEU A 254 -34.40 0.74 2.31
N ALA A 255 -34.26 -0.31 3.12
CA ALA A 255 -33.95 -1.66 2.66
C ALA A 255 -34.98 -2.26 1.68
N ASP A 256 -36.22 -1.74 1.67
CA ASP A 256 -37.30 -2.21 0.78
C ASP A 256 -37.30 -1.48 -0.58
N HIS A 257 -36.40 -0.53 -0.79
CA HIS A 257 -36.22 0.17 -2.06
C HIS A 257 -35.18 -0.54 -2.94
N GLN A 258 -35.54 -0.87 -4.18
CA GLN A 258 -34.72 -1.63 -5.11
C GLN A 258 -33.35 -0.93 -5.37
N MET A 259 -33.29 0.41 -5.45
CA MET A 259 -32.04 1.13 -5.63
C MET A 259 -31.08 0.94 -4.44
N VAL A 260 -31.62 0.87 -3.21
CA VAL A 260 -30.81 0.58 -2.02
C VAL A 260 -30.35 -0.89 -2.02
N GLN A 261 -31.23 -1.81 -2.41
CA GLN A 261 -30.86 -3.23 -2.56
C GLN A 261 -29.76 -3.43 -3.60
N ASP A 262 -29.77 -2.67 -4.71
CA ASP A 262 -28.71 -2.68 -5.70
C ASP A 262 -27.36 -2.20 -5.10
N PHE A 263 -27.36 -1.12 -4.33
CA PHE A 263 -26.15 -0.64 -3.63
C PHE A 263 -25.59 -1.69 -2.66
N LEU A 264 -26.44 -2.37 -1.92
CA LEU A 264 -26.02 -3.44 -1.01
C LEU A 264 -25.47 -4.65 -1.77
N TYR A 265 -26.13 -5.06 -2.87
CA TYR A 265 -25.66 -6.13 -3.75
C TYR A 265 -24.28 -5.83 -4.34
N GLN A 266 -24.09 -4.66 -4.96
CA GLN A 266 -22.82 -4.24 -5.54
C GLN A 266 -21.72 -4.23 -4.49
N SER A 267 -21.98 -3.61 -3.33
CA SER A 267 -20.99 -3.52 -2.25
C SER A 267 -20.58 -4.91 -1.75
N ARG A 268 -21.53 -5.80 -1.52
CA ARG A 268 -21.23 -7.16 -1.07
C ARG A 268 -20.44 -7.94 -2.10
N SER A 269 -20.86 -7.90 -3.37
CA SER A 269 -20.21 -8.65 -4.46
C SER A 269 -18.78 -8.16 -4.70
N GLU A 270 -18.57 -6.84 -4.72
CA GLU A 270 -17.25 -6.24 -4.91
C GLU A 270 -16.30 -6.55 -3.73
N ILE A 271 -16.79 -6.54 -2.48
CA ILE A 271 -16.01 -6.93 -1.31
C ILE A 271 -15.54 -8.39 -1.41
N GLU A 272 -16.43 -9.32 -1.77
CA GLU A 272 -16.07 -10.74 -1.89
C GLU A 272 -15.07 -10.96 -3.06
N ALA A 273 -15.28 -10.30 -4.20
CA ALA A 273 -14.33 -10.36 -5.30
C ALA A 273 -12.94 -9.82 -4.90
N ALA A 274 -12.90 -8.66 -4.22
CA ALA A 274 -11.67 -8.07 -3.71
C ALA A 274 -10.95 -9.01 -2.73
N ARG A 275 -11.72 -9.66 -1.86
CA ARG A 275 -11.22 -10.63 -0.87
C ARG A 275 -10.56 -11.83 -1.55
N LEU A 276 -11.21 -12.43 -2.54
CA LEU A 276 -10.68 -13.58 -3.28
C LEU A 276 -9.40 -13.23 -4.05
N ILE A 277 -9.38 -12.08 -4.74
CA ILE A 277 -8.18 -11.59 -5.45
C ILE A 277 -7.03 -11.40 -4.47
N THR A 278 -7.29 -10.81 -3.30
CA THR A 278 -6.27 -10.54 -2.28
C THR A 278 -5.74 -11.84 -1.67
N PHE A 279 -6.61 -12.81 -1.38
CA PHE A 279 -6.19 -14.11 -0.86
C PHE A 279 -5.39 -14.92 -1.89
N GLN A 280 -5.74 -14.84 -3.16
CA GLN A 280 -4.94 -15.45 -4.22
C GLN A 280 -3.53 -14.86 -4.26
N ALA A 281 -3.40 -13.53 -4.18
CA ALA A 281 -2.10 -12.88 -4.11
C ALA A 281 -1.31 -13.32 -2.86
N ALA A 282 -1.94 -13.33 -1.69
CA ALA A 282 -1.33 -13.76 -0.43
C ALA A 282 -0.85 -15.22 -0.49
N TRP A 283 -1.69 -16.12 -1.01
CA TRP A 283 -1.33 -17.53 -1.19
C TRP A 283 -0.12 -17.71 -2.12
N LYS A 284 -0.10 -16.99 -3.26
CA LYS A 284 1.03 -17.04 -4.19
C LYS A 284 2.31 -16.49 -3.53
N MET A 285 2.21 -15.44 -2.73
CA MET A 285 3.36 -14.91 -1.98
C MET A 285 3.95 -15.98 -1.04
N ASP A 286 3.10 -16.68 -0.30
CA ASP A 286 3.53 -17.73 0.63
C ASP A 286 4.14 -18.94 -0.07
N LYS A 287 3.63 -19.32 -1.25
CA LYS A 287 4.05 -20.53 -1.96
C LYS A 287 5.17 -20.30 -2.97
N LEU A 288 5.19 -19.15 -3.65
CA LEU A 288 6.03 -18.89 -4.81
C LEU A 288 6.91 -17.64 -4.63
N GLY A 289 6.70 -16.89 -3.54
CA GLY A 289 7.40 -15.65 -3.24
C GLY A 289 6.78 -14.41 -3.92
N ALA A 290 7.09 -13.24 -3.37
CA ALA A 290 6.51 -11.95 -3.80
C ALA A 290 6.79 -11.61 -5.29
N ARG A 291 7.93 -12.05 -5.84
CA ARG A 291 8.27 -11.81 -7.25
C ARG A 291 7.31 -12.53 -8.20
N ALA A 292 6.95 -13.78 -7.89
CA ALA A 292 6.00 -14.56 -8.69
C ALA A 292 4.57 -14.02 -8.55
N ALA A 293 4.22 -13.49 -7.36
CA ALA A 293 2.90 -12.90 -7.08
C ALA A 293 2.73 -11.45 -7.57
N ARG A 294 3.73 -10.85 -8.22
CA ARG A 294 3.74 -9.42 -8.58
C ARG A 294 2.49 -8.95 -9.33
N VAL A 295 1.99 -9.74 -10.26
CA VAL A 295 0.79 -9.43 -11.06
C VAL A 295 -0.45 -9.47 -10.17
N ASP A 296 -0.57 -10.49 -9.34
CA ASP A 296 -1.70 -10.67 -8.41
C ASP A 296 -1.73 -9.55 -7.35
N ILE A 297 -0.58 -9.13 -6.84
CA ILE A 297 -0.44 -7.98 -5.93
C ILE A 297 -0.92 -6.70 -6.61
N SER A 298 -0.56 -6.51 -7.90
CA SER A 298 -1.00 -5.35 -8.67
C SER A 298 -2.51 -5.33 -8.90
N MET A 299 -3.12 -6.50 -9.23
CA MET A 299 -4.57 -6.63 -9.32
C MET A 299 -5.25 -6.34 -7.99
N ALA A 300 -4.79 -6.97 -6.91
CA ALA A 300 -5.37 -6.78 -5.58
C ALA A 300 -5.35 -5.30 -5.17
N LYS A 301 -4.21 -4.61 -5.30
CA LYS A 301 -4.07 -3.20 -4.91
C LYS A 301 -5.01 -2.29 -5.70
N ALA A 302 -5.02 -2.39 -7.03
CA ALA A 302 -5.83 -1.52 -7.87
C ALA A 302 -7.33 -1.81 -7.73
N TYR A 303 -7.72 -3.08 -7.60
CA TYR A 303 -9.12 -3.45 -7.46
C TYR A 303 -9.68 -3.05 -6.09
N THR A 304 -8.97 -3.36 -5.00
CA THR A 304 -9.46 -3.11 -3.64
C THR A 304 -9.52 -1.62 -3.30
N SER A 305 -8.63 -0.79 -3.84
CA SER A 305 -8.69 0.67 -3.65
C SER A 305 -9.97 1.27 -4.21
N ARG A 306 -10.39 0.83 -5.39
CA ARG A 306 -11.62 1.29 -6.05
C ARG A 306 -12.87 0.70 -5.40
N MET A 307 -12.83 -0.58 -5.03
CA MET A 307 -13.90 -1.25 -4.29
C MET A 307 -14.23 -0.49 -2.99
N LEU A 308 -13.20 -0.16 -2.18
CA LEU A 308 -13.43 0.56 -0.93
C LEU A 308 -14.11 1.90 -1.15
N LEU A 309 -13.61 2.72 -2.10
CA LEU A 309 -14.22 4.02 -2.42
C LEU A 309 -15.67 3.87 -2.89
N GLY A 310 -15.98 2.87 -3.72
CA GLY A 310 -17.35 2.59 -4.17
C GLY A 310 -18.28 2.19 -3.02
N VAL A 311 -17.80 1.35 -2.10
CA VAL A 311 -18.58 0.95 -0.91
C VAL A 311 -18.84 2.13 0.01
N LEU A 312 -17.84 2.97 0.25
CA LEU A 312 -17.97 4.17 1.07
C LEU A 312 -18.92 5.18 0.44
N ASP A 313 -18.81 5.42 -0.86
CA ASP A 313 -19.69 6.33 -1.61
C ASP A 313 -21.16 5.89 -1.52
N ARG A 314 -21.44 4.62 -1.78
CA ARG A 314 -22.78 4.05 -1.64
C ARG A 314 -23.29 4.12 -0.19
N GLY A 315 -22.41 3.90 0.79
CA GLY A 315 -22.74 4.05 2.21
C GLY A 315 -23.13 5.48 2.58
N ILE A 316 -22.38 6.47 2.11
CA ILE A 316 -22.70 7.89 2.26
C ILE A 316 -24.07 8.19 1.62
N GLN A 317 -24.27 7.71 0.40
CA GLN A 317 -25.52 7.94 -0.33
C GLN A 317 -26.77 7.36 0.40
N VAL A 318 -26.67 6.14 0.94
CA VAL A 318 -27.76 5.50 1.71
C VAL A 318 -28.01 6.22 3.03
N CYS A 319 -26.97 6.70 3.69
CA CYS A 319 -27.08 7.48 4.93
C CYS A 319 -27.58 8.92 4.69
N GLY A 320 -27.48 9.44 3.47
CA GLY A 320 -27.89 10.79 3.11
C GLY A 320 -27.06 11.87 3.82
N ALA A 321 -27.68 12.96 4.27
CA ALA A 321 -26.98 14.06 4.95
C ALA A 321 -26.17 13.59 6.18
N LEU A 322 -26.65 12.57 6.90
CA LEU A 322 -25.91 11.96 8.01
C LEU A 322 -24.60 11.31 7.56
N GLY A 323 -24.61 10.64 6.39
CA GLY A 323 -23.39 10.03 5.81
C GLY A 323 -22.36 11.05 5.31
N TYR A 324 -22.83 12.26 4.97
CA TYR A 324 -22.02 13.40 4.54
C TYR A 324 -21.48 14.21 5.72
N SER A 325 -22.01 14.03 6.93
CA SER A 325 -21.60 14.75 8.14
C SER A 325 -20.54 13.99 8.93
N GLY A 326 -19.82 14.69 9.81
CA GLY A 326 -18.86 14.12 10.73
C GLY A 326 -19.50 13.29 11.88
N ASP A 327 -20.82 13.16 11.93
CA ASP A 327 -21.52 12.33 12.92
C ASP A 327 -21.38 10.82 12.62
N LEU A 328 -21.05 10.48 11.37
CA LEU A 328 -20.64 9.14 10.96
C LEU A 328 -19.23 9.18 10.37
N PRO A 329 -18.44 8.10 10.54
CA PRO A 329 -17.06 8.08 10.05
C PRO A 329 -16.93 7.90 8.53
N LEU A 330 -18.04 7.72 7.79
CA LEU A 330 -18.01 7.38 6.36
C LEU A 330 -17.36 8.46 5.50
N GLU A 331 -17.68 9.73 5.74
CA GLU A 331 -17.09 10.86 5.01
C GLU A 331 -15.58 10.96 5.26
N LEU A 332 -15.14 10.82 6.52
CA LEU A 332 -13.73 10.82 6.87
C LEU A 332 -13.02 9.63 6.22
N TRP A 333 -13.60 8.43 6.29
CA TRP A 333 -13.01 7.25 5.67
C TRP A 333 -12.89 7.41 4.15
N TYR A 334 -13.88 8.02 3.49
CA TYR A 334 -13.82 8.32 2.06
C TYR A 334 -12.66 9.27 1.73
N ARG A 335 -12.52 10.37 2.46
CA ARG A 335 -11.44 11.36 2.27
C ARG A 335 -10.07 10.75 2.53
N VAL A 336 -9.93 10.05 3.65
CA VAL A 336 -8.67 9.38 4.01
C VAL A 336 -8.26 8.36 2.95
N HIS A 337 -9.18 7.53 2.49
CA HIS A 337 -8.81 6.44 1.57
C HIS A 337 -8.82 6.84 0.09
N ARG A 338 -9.16 8.10 -0.23
CA ARG A 338 -9.00 8.61 -1.60
C ARG A 338 -7.55 8.54 -2.08
N PHE A 339 -6.58 8.47 -1.18
CA PHE A 339 -5.19 8.27 -1.55
C PHE A 339 -4.94 6.87 -2.17
N GLY A 340 -5.77 5.87 -1.87
CA GLY A 340 -5.59 4.49 -2.27
C GLY A 340 -5.26 4.29 -3.76
N PRO A 341 -6.00 4.91 -4.70
CA PRO A 341 -5.66 4.88 -6.12
C PRO A 341 -4.36 5.58 -6.52
N ILE A 342 -3.73 6.35 -5.61
CA ILE A 342 -2.56 7.20 -5.87
C ILE A 342 -1.31 6.65 -5.19
N GLY A 343 -1.41 6.28 -3.90
CA GLY A 343 -0.29 5.86 -3.06
C GLY A 343 0.25 4.47 -3.40
N ASP A 344 1.48 4.19 -3.04
CA ASP A 344 2.21 2.94 -3.27
C ASP A 344 2.24 2.46 -4.74
N GLY A 345 2.25 3.41 -5.64
CA GLY A 345 2.09 3.29 -7.08
C GLY A 345 0.64 3.56 -7.50
N PRO A 346 0.44 4.51 -8.43
CA PRO A 346 -0.89 4.79 -8.98
C PRO A 346 -1.53 3.54 -9.60
N ASP A 347 -2.86 3.47 -9.58
CA ASP A 347 -3.61 2.37 -10.20
C ASP A 347 -3.19 2.14 -11.67
N GLU A 348 -2.84 3.21 -12.38
CA GLU A 348 -2.39 3.17 -13.77
C GLU A 348 -1.12 2.34 -13.94
N VAL A 349 -0.15 2.47 -13.04
CA VAL A 349 1.08 1.66 -13.03
C VAL A 349 0.75 0.18 -12.80
N HIS A 350 -0.14 -0.12 -11.86
CA HIS A 350 -0.57 -1.49 -11.59
C HIS A 350 -1.34 -2.10 -12.75
N LYS A 351 -2.25 -1.35 -13.38
CA LYS A 351 -2.99 -1.78 -14.58
C LYS A 351 -2.06 -2.11 -15.74
N VAL A 352 -1.02 -1.30 -15.96
CA VAL A 352 0.00 -1.56 -16.99
C VAL A 352 0.77 -2.85 -16.71
N VAL A 353 1.10 -3.14 -15.44
CA VAL A 353 1.76 -4.40 -15.08
C VAL A 353 0.88 -5.60 -15.45
N VAL A 354 -0.41 -5.55 -15.11
CA VAL A 354 -1.37 -6.63 -15.42
C VAL A 354 -1.56 -6.77 -16.93
N ALA A 355 -1.78 -5.67 -17.65
CA ALA A 355 -2.01 -5.70 -19.08
C ALA A 355 -0.81 -6.28 -19.87
N ARG A 356 0.41 -5.88 -19.48
CA ARG A 356 1.64 -6.42 -20.10
C ARG A 356 1.81 -7.91 -19.84
N ASP A 357 1.45 -8.39 -18.67
CA ASP A 357 1.50 -9.83 -18.36
C ASP A 357 0.44 -10.61 -19.14
N THR A 358 -0.77 -10.07 -19.25
CA THR A 358 -1.88 -10.66 -20.04
C THR A 358 -1.53 -10.79 -21.51
N LEU A 359 -0.81 -9.82 -22.07
CA LEU A 359 -0.39 -9.82 -23.49
C LEU A 359 0.89 -10.62 -23.74
N LYS A 360 1.56 -11.08 -22.67
CA LYS A 360 2.82 -11.79 -22.80
C LYS A 360 2.64 -13.12 -23.54
N GLY A 361 3.40 -13.30 -24.62
CA GLY A 361 3.35 -14.53 -25.43
C GLY A 361 2.18 -14.58 -26.41
N ILE A 362 1.43 -13.49 -26.55
CA ILE A 362 0.43 -13.35 -27.61
C ILE A 362 1.13 -12.74 -28.82
N GLU A 363 1.15 -13.50 -29.91
CA GLU A 363 1.72 -13.04 -31.16
C GLU A 363 0.65 -12.34 -32.02
N PRO A 364 1.03 -11.30 -32.78
CA PRO A 364 0.14 -10.68 -33.76
C PRO A 364 -0.36 -11.70 -34.78
N VAL A 365 -1.62 -11.63 -35.16
CA VAL A 365 -2.23 -12.48 -36.19
C VAL A 365 -2.73 -11.60 -37.31
N GLU A 366 -2.40 -11.94 -38.54
CA GLU A 366 -2.96 -11.32 -39.75
C GLU A 366 -4.36 -11.91 -39.99
N GLY A 367 -5.34 -11.06 -40.29
CA GLY A 367 -6.70 -11.49 -40.61
C GLY A 367 -7.76 -10.59 -39.98
N TRP A 368 -9.02 -10.95 -40.22
CA TRP A 368 -10.15 -10.21 -39.70
C TRP A 368 -10.41 -10.59 -38.22
N PRO A 369 -10.82 -9.64 -37.35
CA PRO A 369 -11.17 -9.94 -35.97
C PRO A 369 -12.30 -10.96 -35.81
N THR A 370 -13.11 -11.15 -36.86
CA THR A 370 -14.23 -12.10 -36.90
C THR A 370 -13.80 -13.55 -37.14
N ASP A 371 -12.55 -13.81 -37.45
CA ASP A 371 -12.04 -15.19 -37.62
C ASP A 371 -11.89 -15.94 -36.29
N HIS A 372 -12.51 -15.43 -35.25
CA HIS A 372 -12.43 -15.93 -33.88
C HIS A 372 -10.98 -16.23 -33.51
N ILE A 373 -10.65 -17.03 -32.60
CA ILE A 373 -9.29 -17.30 -32.15
C ILE A 373 -8.47 -17.88 -33.35
N PRO A 374 -7.83 -17.03 -34.18
CA PRO A 374 -7.24 -17.46 -35.48
C PRO A 374 -6.21 -18.56 -35.31
N SER A 375 -5.45 -18.55 -34.18
CA SER A 375 -4.46 -19.58 -33.85
C SER A 375 -5.08 -20.97 -33.60
N LEU A 376 -6.35 -21.04 -33.20
CA LEU A 376 -7.05 -22.29 -32.97
C LEU A 376 -7.83 -22.80 -34.16
N ARG A 377 -8.10 -21.94 -35.14
CA ARG A 377 -8.88 -22.31 -36.35
C ARG A 377 -8.26 -23.50 -37.12
N PRO A 378 -6.96 -23.53 -37.45
CA PRO A 378 -6.36 -24.69 -38.11
C PRO A 378 -6.43 -25.97 -37.29
N VAL A 379 -6.42 -25.87 -35.97
CA VAL A 379 -6.58 -27.02 -35.08
C VAL A 379 -8.03 -27.53 -35.09
N GLY A 380 -9.00 -26.62 -35.07
CA GLY A 380 -10.42 -26.93 -35.20
C GLY A 380 -10.75 -27.59 -36.54
N GLU A 381 -10.26 -27.03 -37.63
CA GLU A 381 -10.42 -27.56 -39.01
C GLU A 381 -9.89 -29.00 -39.11
N ARG A 382 -8.64 -29.24 -38.69
CA ARG A 382 -8.06 -30.60 -38.71
C ARG A 382 -8.85 -31.56 -37.81
N THR A 383 -9.33 -31.11 -36.67
CA THR A 383 -10.15 -31.94 -35.76
C THR A 383 -11.48 -32.30 -36.39
N PHE A 384 -12.13 -31.33 -37.04
CA PHE A 384 -13.40 -31.56 -37.75
C PHE A 384 -13.22 -32.53 -38.92
N GLU A 385 -12.19 -32.34 -39.76
CA GLU A 385 -11.90 -33.25 -40.88
C GLU A 385 -11.66 -34.69 -40.39
N ARG A 386 -10.89 -34.87 -39.32
CA ARG A 386 -10.67 -36.18 -38.70
C ARG A 386 -11.96 -36.81 -38.24
N LEU A 387 -12.77 -36.09 -37.46
CA LEU A 387 -14.07 -36.58 -36.93
C LEU A 387 -15.06 -36.89 -38.05
N LEU A 388 -15.03 -36.11 -39.15
CA LEU A 388 -15.86 -36.35 -40.30
C LEU A 388 -15.45 -37.64 -41.05
N ALA A 389 -14.14 -37.90 -41.17
CA ALA A 389 -13.63 -39.16 -41.74
C ALA A 389 -14.05 -40.37 -40.88
N GLU A 390 -13.82 -40.30 -39.55
CA GLU A 390 -14.21 -41.32 -38.59
C GLU A 390 -15.73 -41.63 -38.67
N ALA A 391 -16.56 -40.60 -38.78
CA ALA A 391 -18.01 -40.76 -38.89
C ALA A 391 -18.47 -41.41 -40.22
N ARG A 392 -17.73 -41.14 -41.33
CA ARG A 392 -18.01 -41.74 -42.64
C ARG A 392 -17.60 -43.21 -42.70
N ASP A 393 -16.51 -43.58 -41.98
CA ASP A 393 -16.01 -44.95 -41.92
C ASP A 393 -16.83 -45.83 -40.97
N ALA A 394 -17.60 -45.23 -40.06
CA ALA A 394 -18.44 -45.91 -39.10
C ALA A 394 -19.92 -46.14 -39.55
N GLY A 395 -20.31 -45.56 -40.68
CA GLY A 395 -21.65 -45.68 -41.30
C GLY A 395 -21.64 -46.44 -42.58
#